data_923dfd01bbf27a9407f3da33646fc040
#
_entry.id   923dfd01bbf27a9407f3da33646fc040
#
_cell.length_a   1.000
_cell.length_b   1.000
_cell.length_c   1.000
_cell.angle_alpha   90.00
_cell.angle_beta   90.00
_cell.angle_gamma   90.00
#
_symmetry.space_group_name_H-M   'P 1'
#
loop_
_entity.id
_entity.type
_entity.pdbx_description
1 polymer ?
#
loop_
_entity_poly.entity_id
_entity_poly.type
_entity_poly.pdbx_seq_one_letter_code
_entity_poly.pdbx_strand_id
1 'polypeptide(L)'
;MYKTTKCFFLSRLIATSLVMIIFLFSNTTYAESIIEYLTPTSDSSPAGLDFDSKGNLWFVEINGNKIGQLTPGEVEPGTSKGIVEYELPRPNSKPQYLMVSRDDTVWFSEMGGNRIGQLNPISKKIREYDIPTPNSEPHNLFESEDGMIWFTEFEANKIGRLDPKTGEIREFPVNEGNPHDLVVDDEYVWYTQGGKFWAGVFSNKIGFLELKSGQVGEILVSPKKSVPHGMFLASDSTVWFTQFFANKISWLDFSEEFPPKVISYLVPGKRTGVHDLVVDYNKRLVWFVANHKDSIGRLDLTKAEPGTSKGIQLFSLPTKGAHPSNLVLDKEGNVWFTEMGMYFRKRYQNKIGVLVP
;
A
#
# COMPACT_ATOMS: atom_id res chain seq x y z
N MET A 1 53.55 -89.20 10.57
CA MET A 1 52.98 -89.40 9.21
C MET A 1 51.58 -88.68 9.24
N TYR A 2 51.50 -87.56 8.71
CA TYR A 2 50.35 -86.95 8.07
C TYR A 2 50.61 -85.49 7.77
N LYS A 3 50.59 -85.10 6.53
CA LYS A 3 50.83 -83.80 5.97
C LYS A 3 49.55 -82.94 6.16
N THR A 4 49.71 -81.74 6.73
CA THR A 4 48.68 -80.75 6.79
C THR A 4 48.82 -79.71 5.67
N THR A 5 47.83 -79.66 4.81
CA THR A 5 47.71 -78.73 3.71
C THR A 5 47.11 -77.44 4.22
N LYS A 6 47.83 -76.29 4.06
CA LYS A 6 47.35 -74.96 4.36
C LYS A 6 46.49 -74.41 3.20
N CYS A 7 45.24 -74.14 3.46
CA CYS A 7 44.38 -73.39 2.54
C CYS A 7 44.49 -71.91 2.85
N PHE A 8 44.97 -71.09 1.90
CA PHE A 8 44.97 -69.65 1.97
C PHE A 8 43.59 -69.12 1.53
N PHE A 9 42.86 -68.48 2.42
CA PHE A 9 41.68 -67.63 2.08
C PHE A 9 42.14 -66.22 1.90
N LEU A 10 42.08 -65.71 0.68
CA LEU A 10 42.21 -64.30 0.35
C LEU A 10 40.86 -63.58 0.67
N SER A 11 40.77 -62.84 1.74
CA SER A 11 39.66 -61.95 1.99
C SER A 11 39.89 -60.64 1.22
N ARG A 12 39.08 -60.40 0.18
CA ARG A 12 38.98 -59.11 -0.47
C ARG A 12 38.18 -58.16 0.43
N LEU A 13 38.81 -57.15 1.02
CA LEU A 13 38.14 -55.97 1.57
C LEU A 13 37.61 -55.14 0.42
N ILE A 14 36.29 -55.06 0.28
CA ILE A 14 35.61 -54.04 -0.52
C ILE A 14 35.44 -52.84 0.38
N ALA A 15 36.27 -51.82 0.14
CA ALA A 15 36.08 -50.49 0.75
C ALA A 15 34.94 -49.75 -0.01
N THR A 16 33.75 -49.75 0.55
CA THR A 16 32.66 -48.89 0.08
C THR A 16 32.94 -47.49 0.57
N SER A 17 33.49 -46.66 -0.31
CA SER A 17 33.58 -45.19 -0.09
C SER A 17 32.18 -44.59 -0.09
N LEU A 18 31.65 -44.27 1.08
CA LEU A 18 30.43 -43.48 1.25
C LEU A 18 30.76 -42.03 0.89
N VAL A 19 30.47 -41.60 -0.32
CA VAL A 19 30.56 -40.19 -0.71
C VAL A 19 29.38 -39.46 -0.04
N MET A 20 29.63 -38.82 1.08
CA MET A 20 28.70 -37.96 1.76
C MET A 20 28.64 -36.64 0.95
N ILE A 21 27.63 -36.49 0.08
CA ILE A 21 27.34 -35.23 -0.60
C ILE A 21 26.72 -34.30 0.47
N ILE A 22 27.53 -33.42 1.07
CA ILE A 22 27.07 -32.34 1.90
C ILE A 22 26.50 -31.30 0.94
N PHE A 23 25.16 -31.27 0.81
CA PHE A 23 24.49 -30.09 0.28
C PHE A 23 24.69 -28.94 1.26
N LEU A 24 25.69 -28.11 1.01
CA LEU A 24 25.80 -26.79 1.58
C LEU A 24 24.65 -25.97 0.97
N PHE A 25 23.51 -25.93 1.63
CA PHE A 25 22.56 -24.85 1.42
C PHE A 25 23.28 -23.57 1.85
N SER A 26 23.92 -22.90 0.90
CA SER A 26 24.29 -21.51 1.10
C SER A 26 22.98 -20.75 1.26
N ASN A 27 22.63 -20.37 2.49
CA ASN A 27 21.71 -19.29 2.70
C ASN A 27 22.36 -18.03 2.10
N THR A 28 22.23 -17.85 0.81
CA THR A 28 22.45 -16.54 0.19
C THR A 28 21.32 -15.67 0.71
N THR A 29 21.58 -14.97 1.80
CA THR A 29 20.82 -13.77 2.13
C THR A 29 21.07 -12.83 0.94
N TYR A 30 20.09 -12.75 0.02
CA TYR A 30 20.11 -11.71 -0.98
C TYR A 30 20.10 -10.39 -0.21
N ALA A 31 21.07 -9.53 -0.49
CA ALA A 31 21.06 -8.20 0.06
C ALA A 31 19.83 -7.50 -0.49
N GLU A 32 19.01 -6.94 0.40
CA GLU A 32 17.85 -6.14 0.02
C GLU A 32 18.27 -5.09 -1.02
N SER A 33 17.59 -5.06 -2.17
CA SER A 33 17.92 -4.14 -3.25
C SER A 33 16.73 -3.25 -3.57
N ILE A 34 17.02 -1.98 -3.87
CA ILE A 34 16.03 -1.02 -4.34
C ILE A 34 16.36 -0.65 -5.77
N ILE A 35 15.37 -0.81 -6.64
CA ILE A 35 15.45 -0.52 -8.06
C ILE A 35 14.43 0.58 -8.38
N GLU A 36 14.80 1.56 -9.17
CA GLU A 36 13.95 2.68 -9.57
C GLU A 36 13.76 2.70 -11.09
N TYR A 37 12.54 3.03 -11.54
CA TYR A 37 12.12 3.19 -12.93
C TYR A 37 11.58 4.59 -13.14
N LEU A 38 11.88 5.20 -14.28
CA LEU A 38 11.38 6.53 -14.63
C LEU A 38 10.01 6.42 -15.31
N THR A 39 9.04 7.24 -14.93
CA THR A 39 7.84 7.43 -15.75
C THR A 39 8.19 8.22 -17.01
N PRO A 40 7.50 7.98 -18.16
CA PRO A 40 7.77 8.74 -19.40
C PRO A 40 7.53 10.24 -19.24
N THR A 41 6.50 10.63 -18.49
CA THR A 41 6.22 12.04 -18.19
C THR A 41 7.13 12.54 -17.07
N SER A 42 7.95 13.55 -17.36
CA SER A 42 8.77 14.24 -16.36
C SER A 42 7.89 14.95 -15.34
N ASP A 43 8.35 15.01 -14.07
CA ASP A 43 7.63 15.67 -12.98
C ASP A 43 6.18 15.18 -12.81
N SER A 44 5.90 13.93 -13.17
CA SER A 44 4.55 13.35 -13.19
C SER A 44 3.92 13.22 -11.81
N SER A 45 4.74 13.15 -10.75
CA SER A 45 4.29 12.97 -9.36
C SER A 45 3.41 11.72 -9.20
N PRO A 46 3.98 10.49 -9.37
CA PRO A 46 3.21 9.27 -9.23
C PRO A 46 2.73 9.08 -7.77
N ALA A 47 1.48 8.63 -7.63
CA ALA A 47 0.83 8.41 -6.33
C ALA A 47 0.16 7.03 -6.26
N GLY A 48 -1.11 6.90 -5.92
CA GLY A 48 -1.80 5.62 -5.77
C GLY A 48 -1.44 4.58 -6.83
N LEU A 49 -1.18 3.33 -6.40
CA LEU A 49 -0.78 2.23 -7.26
C LEU A 49 -1.41 0.91 -6.82
N ASP A 50 -1.63 -0.01 -7.78
CA ASP A 50 -2.14 -1.35 -7.50
C ASP A 50 -1.83 -2.31 -8.66
N PHE A 51 -1.90 -3.62 -8.39
CA PHE A 51 -1.65 -4.67 -9.38
C PHE A 51 -2.93 -5.24 -9.98
N ASP A 52 -2.92 -5.51 -11.29
CA ASP A 52 -3.94 -6.35 -11.91
C ASP A 52 -3.63 -7.86 -11.73
N SER A 53 -4.60 -8.71 -12.08
CA SER A 53 -4.47 -10.18 -11.95
C SER A 53 -3.33 -10.78 -12.77
N LYS A 54 -2.88 -10.07 -13.81
CA LYS A 54 -1.79 -10.45 -14.71
C LYS A 54 -0.41 -10.02 -14.19
N GLY A 55 -0.39 -9.24 -13.11
CA GLY A 55 0.83 -8.71 -12.50
C GLY A 55 1.34 -7.43 -13.15
N ASN A 56 0.52 -6.69 -13.90
CA ASN A 56 0.87 -5.33 -14.30
C ASN A 56 0.59 -4.37 -13.14
N LEU A 57 1.51 -3.47 -12.90
CA LEU A 57 1.35 -2.40 -11.92
C LEU A 57 0.70 -1.19 -12.60
N TRP A 58 -0.42 -0.73 -12.05
CA TRP A 58 -1.11 0.48 -12.46
C TRP A 58 -0.85 1.59 -11.44
N PHE A 59 -0.74 2.83 -11.88
CA PHE A 59 -0.51 3.98 -10.99
C PHE A 59 -1.09 5.26 -11.57
N VAL A 60 -1.39 6.23 -10.72
CA VAL A 60 -1.80 7.56 -11.13
C VAL A 60 -0.60 8.50 -11.25
N GLU A 61 -0.68 9.48 -12.12
CA GLU A 61 0.26 10.58 -12.27
C GLU A 61 -0.44 11.92 -12.02
N ILE A 62 -0.30 12.47 -10.82
CA ILE A 62 -1.06 13.65 -10.37
C ILE A 62 -0.84 14.84 -11.30
N ASN A 63 0.42 15.16 -11.59
CA ASN A 63 0.77 16.28 -12.47
C ASN A 63 0.76 15.88 -13.95
N GLY A 64 1.03 14.62 -14.25
CA GLY A 64 0.92 14.09 -15.60
C GLY A 64 -0.50 14.08 -16.13
N ASN A 65 -1.51 14.09 -15.23
CA ASN A 65 -2.92 13.95 -15.58
C ASN A 65 -3.19 12.65 -16.36
N LYS A 66 -2.55 11.54 -15.93
CA LYS A 66 -2.52 10.25 -16.61
C LYS A 66 -2.68 9.08 -15.65
N ILE A 67 -2.98 7.93 -16.23
CA ILE A 67 -2.83 6.62 -15.60
C ILE A 67 -1.64 5.93 -16.26
N GLY A 68 -0.68 5.45 -15.47
CA GLY A 68 0.45 4.66 -15.93
C GLY A 68 0.21 3.17 -15.77
N GLN A 69 0.78 2.38 -16.66
CA GLN A 69 0.85 0.91 -16.56
C GLN A 69 2.31 0.48 -16.73
N LEU A 70 2.83 -0.27 -15.79
CA LEU A 70 4.16 -0.85 -15.80
C LEU A 70 4.05 -2.39 -15.81
N THR A 71 4.75 -3.03 -16.74
CA THR A 71 4.82 -4.49 -16.78
C THR A 71 6.16 -4.94 -16.20
N PRO A 72 6.23 -5.53 -14.99
CA PRO A 72 7.49 -5.79 -14.27
C PRO A 72 8.53 -6.57 -15.08
N GLY A 73 8.12 -7.52 -15.93
CA GLY A 73 9.03 -8.30 -16.78
C GLY A 73 9.60 -7.55 -18.00
N GLU A 74 9.13 -6.35 -18.30
CA GLU A 74 9.49 -5.59 -19.49
C GLU A 74 10.24 -4.28 -19.18
N VAL A 75 10.34 -3.90 -17.91
CA VAL A 75 10.97 -2.64 -17.47
C VAL A 75 12.48 -2.78 -17.36
N GLU A 76 13.19 -1.67 -17.64
CA GLU A 76 14.64 -1.54 -17.49
C GLU A 76 14.97 -0.50 -16.41
N PRO A 77 15.81 -0.83 -15.41
CA PRO A 77 16.20 0.10 -14.35
C PRO A 77 16.71 1.45 -14.86
N GLY A 78 16.27 2.53 -14.24
CA GLY A 78 16.67 3.90 -14.60
C GLY A 78 16.11 4.41 -15.92
N THR A 79 15.17 3.70 -16.55
CA THR A 79 14.52 4.09 -17.80
C THR A 79 13.00 4.06 -17.68
N SER A 80 12.29 4.51 -18.72
CA SER A 80 10.83 4.41 -18.85
C SER A 80 10.37 3.27 -19.76
N LYS A 81 11.28 2.41 -20.19
CA LYS A 81 10.92 1.26 -21.04
C LYS A 81 9.98 0.32 -20.29
N GLY A 82 8.96 -0.21 -20.97
CA GLY A 82 7.94 -1.08 -20.38
C GLY A 82 6.86 -0.34 -19.60
N ILE A 83 6.84 1.01 -19.64
CA ILE A 83 5.78 1.83 -19.05
C ILE A 83 4.96 2.48 -20.16
N VAL A 84 3.64 2.37 -20.05
CA VAL A 84 2.66 2.97 -20.97
C VAL A 84 1.79 3.94 -20.17
N GLU A 85 1.49 5.10 -20.73
CA GLU A 85 0.66 6.13 -20.11
C GLU A 85 -0.65 6.31 -20.89
N TYR A 86 -1.76 6.54 -20.16
CA TYR A 86 -3.10 6.80 -20.69
C TYR A 86 -3.54 8.17 -20.20
N GLU A 87 -3.75 9.11 -21.14
CA GLU A 87 -4.21 10.46 -20.81
C GLU A 87 -5.66 10.45 -20.32
N LEU A 88 -5.95 11.22 -19.27
CA LEU A 88 -7.31 11.43 -18.80
C LEU A 88 -8.08 12.34 -19.77
N PRO A 89 -9.39 12.08 -19.98
CA PRO A 89 -10.19 12.82 -20.97
C PRO A 89 -10.29 14.32 -20.68
N ARG A 90 -10.27 14.70 -19.40
CA ARG A 90 -10.41 16.10 -18.97
C ARG A 90 -9.11 16.61 -18.36
N PRO A 91 -8.71 17.85 -18.61
CA PRO A 91 -7.51 18.44 -18.01
C PRO A 91 -7.72 18.73 -16.53
N ASN A 92 -6.60 18.80 -15.79
CA ASN A 92 -6.58 19.14 -14.36
C ASN A 92 -7.39 18.19 -13.46
N SER A 93 -7.56 16.94 -13.87
CA SER A 93 -8.23 15.92 -13.06
C SER A 93 -7.50 15.64 -11.75
N LYS A 94 -6.16 15.76 -11.73
CA LYS A 94 -5.30 15.47 -10.59
C LYS A 94 -5.65 14.13 -9.95
N PRO A 95 -5.45 13.03 -10.65
CA PRO A 95 -5.72 11.72 -10.11
C PRO A 95 -4.85 11.49 -8.87
N GLN A 96 -5.46 11.02 -7.75
CA GLN A 96 -4.79 10.94 -6.48
C GLN A 96 -4.56 9.51 -6.01
N TYR A 97 -5.58 8.68 -6.10
CA TYR A 97 -5.53 7.29 -5.68
C TYR A 97 -6.03 6.36 -6.79
N LEU A 98 -5.59 5.11 -6.73
CA LEU A 98 -5.96 4.08 -7.71
C LEU A 98 -6.10 2.75 -6.98
N MET A 99 -7.07 1.95 -7.42
CA MET A 99 -7.19 0.55 -7.08
C MET A 99 -7.57 -0.26 -8.33
N VAL A 100 -7.24 -1.53 -8.35
CA VAL A 100 -7.68 -2.49 -9.35
C VAL A 100 -8.72 -3.40 -8.73
N SER A 101 -9.94 -3.40 -9.28
CA SER A 101 -11.04 -4.25 -8.80
C SER A 101 -10.82 -5.72 -9.17
N ARG A 102 -11.60 -6.61 -8.55
CA ARG A 102 -11.53 -8.07 -8.77
C ARG A 102 -11.75 -8.51 -10.21
N ASP A 103 -12.37 -7.68 -11.04
CA ASP A 103 -12.56 -7.89 -12.49
C ASP A 103 -11.48 -7.24 -13.36
N ASP A 104 -10.36 -6.81 -12.76
CA ASP A 104 -9.25 -6.09 -13.38
C ASP A 104 -9.58 -4.67 -13.86
N THR A 105 -10.75 -4.12 -13.57
CA THR A 105 -11.05 -2.72 -13.87
C THR A 105 -10.21 -1.79 -13.00
N VAL A 106 -9.57 -0.80 -13.61
CA VAL A 106 -8.77 0.19 -12.89
C VAL A 106 -9.66 1.38 -12.50
N TRP A 107 -9.84 1.58 -11.20
CA TRP A 107 -10.60 2.69 -10.63
C TRP A 107 -9.67 3.74 -10.05
N PHE A 108 -10.01 5.00 -10.20
CA PHE A 108 -9.18 6.09 -9.68
C PHE A 108 -10.02 7.29 -9.27
N SER A 109 -9.53 8.03 -8.29
CA SER A 109 -10.12 9.30 -7.87
C SER A 109 -9.52 10.45 -8.67
N GLU A 110 -10.35 11.38 -9.11
CA GLU A 110 -9.94 12.63 -9.74
C GLU A 110 -10.18 13.79 -8.78
N MET A 111 -9.23 14.00 -7.86
CA MET A 111 -9.36 14.99 -6.79
C MET A 111 -9.67 16.39 -7.31
N GLY A 112 -8.92 16.85 -8.32
CA GLY A 112 -9.17 18.16 -8.96
C GLY A 112 -10.38 18.19 -9.89
N GLY A 113 -10.81 17.01 -10.36
CA GLY A 113 -11.94 16.86 -11.27
C GLY A 113 -13.29 16.67 -10.60
N ASN A 114 -13.33 16.37 -9.30
CA ASN A 114 -14.54 16.03 -8.55
C ASN A 114 -15.28 14.81 -9.14
N ARG A 115 -14.52 13.76 -9.49
CA ARG A 115 -15.02 12.55 -10.18
C ARG A 115 -14.35 11.29 -9.69
N ILE A 116 -15.03 10.17 -9.97
CA ILE A 116 -14.41 8.84 -9.94
C ILE A 116 -14.23 8.38 -11.39
N GLY A 117 -13.02 7.97 -11.75
CA GLY A 117 -12.68 7.44 -13.05
C GLY A 117 -12.62 5.92 -13.06
N GLN A 118 -12.91 5.35 -14.22
CA GLN A 118 -12.83 3.91 -14.50
C GLN A 118 -12.10 3.71 -15.82
N LEU A 119 -11.00 2.96 -15.83
CA LEU A 119 -10.28 2.55 -17.03
C LEU A 119 -10.46 1.04 -17.25
N ASN A 120 -10.99 0.65 -18.39
CA ASN A 120 -11.02 -0.75 -18.79
C ASN A 120 -9.67 -1.15 -19.40
N PRO A 121 -8.93 -2.11 -18.82
CA PRO A 121 -7.54 -2.43 -19.22
C PRO A 121 -7.45 -3.13 -20.60
N ILE A 122 -8.57 -3.66 -21.12
CA ILE A 122 -8.61 -4.32 -22.43
C ILE A 122 -8.92 -3.31 -23.55
N SER A 123 -10.03 -2.59 -23.40
CA SER A 123 -10.48 -1.62 -24.43
C SER A 123 -9.77 -0.28 -24.35
N LYS A 124 -9.06 -0.01 -23.24
CA LYS A 124 -8.40 1.26 -22.92
C LYS A 124 -9.35 2.47 -22.86
N LYS A 125 -10.65 2.20 -22.73
CA LYS A 125 -11.66 3.25 -22.59
C LYS A 125 -11.75 3.71 -21.15
N ILE A 126 -11.81 5.04 -20.98
CA ILE A 126 -12.02 5.71 -19.69
C ILE A 126 -13.47 6.17 -19.63
N ARG A 127 -14.11 5.93 -18.49
CA ARG A 127 -15.42 6.46 -18.11
C ARG A 127 -15.25 7.23 -16.81
N GLU A 128 -15.96 8.35 -16.69
CA GLU A 128 -15.92 9.22 -15.52
C GLU A 128 -17.33 9.36 -14.94
N TYR A 129 -17.42 9.43 -13.60
CA TYR A 129 -18.66 9.59 -12.84
C TYR A 129 -18.54 10.87 -12.00
N ASP A 130 -19.37 11.87 -12.30
CA ASP A 130 -19.38 13.13 -11.57
C ASP A 130 -19.97 12.93 -10.17
N ILE A 131 -19.28 13.42 -9.13
CA ILE A 131 -19.74 13.34 -7.74
C ILE A 131 -20.77 14.44 -7.51
N PRO A 132 -21.96 14.13 -6.89
CA PRO A 132 -23.03 15.10 -6.71
C PRO A 132 -22.63 16.35 -5.89
N THR A 133 -21.88 16.17 -4.81
CA THR A 133 -21.37 17.31 -4.03
C THR A 133 -20.21 17.98 -4.76
N PRO A 134 -20.29 19.27 -5.10
CA PRO A 134 -19.21 19.97 -5.78
C PRO A 134 -18.00 20.17 -4.88
N ASN A 135 -16.81 20.12 -5.47
CA ASN A 135 -15.52 20.32 -4.80
C ASN A 135 -15.32 19.38 -3.59
N SER A 136 -15.79 18.13 -3.71
CA SER A 136 -15.68 17.15 -2.62
C SER A 136 -14.26 16.62 -2.40
N GLU A 137 -13.36 16.80 -3.38
CA GLU A 137 -11.99 16.29 -3.40
C GLU A 137 -11.93 14.79 -3.06
N PRO A 138 -12.39 13.90 -3.97
CA PRO A 138 -12.31 12.47 -3.75
C PRO A 138 -10.84 12.03 -3.62
N HIS A 139 -10.56 11.18 -2.61
CA HIS A 139 -9.19 10.80 -2.29
C HIS A 139 -8.95 9.31 -2.45
N ASN A 140 -9.30 8.48 -1.49
CA ASN A 140 -9.10 7.03 -1.51
C ASN A 140 -10.32 6.29 -2.06
N LEU A 141 -10.10 5.04 -2.53
CA LEU A 141 -11.10 4.13 -3.12
C LEU A 141 -10.96 2.73 -2.53
N PHE A 142 -12.08 2.03 -2.37
CA PHE A 142 -12.11 0.63 -1.95
C PHE A 142 -13.29 -0.12 -2.59
N GLU A 143 -13.06 -1.34 -3.08
CA GLU A 143 -14.11 -2.23 -3.57
C GLU A 143 -14.59 -3.14 -2.44
N SER A 144 -15.86 -2.99 -2.04
CA SER A 144 -16.50 -3.90 -1.08
C SER A 144 -16.85 -5.26 -1.69
N GLU A 145 -17.20 -6.24 -0.86
CA GLU A 145 -17.50 -7.59 -1.34
C GLU A 145 -18.68 -7.67 -2.30
N ASP A 146 -19.66 -6.79 -2.15
CA ASP A 146 -20.82 -6.66 -3.07
C ASP A 146 -20.48 -5.95 -4.40
N GLY A 147 -19.22 -5.56 -4.60
CA GLY A 147 -18.71 -4.92 -5.82
C GLY A 147 -19.01 -3.43 -5.93
N MET A 148 -19.44 -2.79 -4.83
CA MET A 148 -19.59 -1.33 -4.80
C MET A 148 -18.22 -0.67 -4.62
N ILE A 149 -18.06 0.52 -5.21
CA ILE A 149 -16.86 1.33 -5.06
C ILE A 149 -17.12 2.40 -4.02
N TRP A 150 -16.48 2.27 -2.89
CA TRP A 150 -16.53 3.26 -1.81
C TRP A 150 -15.37 4.23 -1.95
N PHE A 151 -15.58 5.50 -1.59
CA PHE A 151 -14.55 6.51 -1.69
C PHE A 151 -14.73 7.60 -0.62
N THR A 152 -13.63 8.24 -0.26
CA THR A 152 -13.64 9.39 0.64
C THR A 152 -13.86 10.67 -0.15
N GLU A 153 -14.64 11.57 0.41
CA GLU A 153 -14.86 12.95 -0.06
C GLU A 153 -14.27 13.91 0.96
N PHE A 154 -12.97 14.17 0.80
CA PHE A 154 -12.13 14.82 1.79
C PHE A 154 -12.65 16.22 2.20
N GLU A 155 -12.96 17.10 1.25
CA GLU A 155 -13.44 18.45 1.52
C GLU A 155 -14.92 18.49 1.95
N ALA A 156 -15.72 17.54 1.49
CA ALA A 156 -17.14 17.48 1.77
C ALA A 156 -17.48 16.83 3.13
N ASN A 157 -16.52 16.21 3.82
CA ASN A 157 -16.76 15.36 4.99
C ASN A 157 -17.86 14.31 4.72
N LYS A 158 -17.67 13.56 3.65
CA LYS A 158 -18.57 12.48 3.26
C LYS A 158 -17.81 11.22 2.87
N ILE A 159 -18.53 10.11 2.89
CA ILE A 159 -18.16 8.86 2.24
C ILE A 159 -19.11 8.66 1.06
N GLY A 160 -18.57 8.48 -0.13
CA GLY A 160 -19.31 8.15 -1.33
C GLY A 160 -19.36 6.66 -1.59
N ARG A 161 -20.44 6.18 -2.23
CA ARG A 161 -20.61 4.81 -2.70
C ARG A 161 -21.15 4.84 -4.13
N LEU A 162 -20.37 4.33 -5.06
CA LEU A 162 -20.72 4.22 -6.48
C LEU A 162 -21.13 2.77 -6.81
N ASP A 163 -22.28 2.61 -7.45
CA ASP A 163 -22.67 1.35 -8.09
C ASP A 163 -22.07 1.30 -9.52
N PRO A 164 -21.10 0.42 -9.80
CA PRO A 164 -20.48 0.33 -11.14
C PRO A 164 -21.46 -0.03 -12.27
N LYS A 165 -22.56 -0.72 -11.96
CA LYS A 165 -23.54 -1.20 -12.93
C LYS A 165 -24.48 -0.08 -13.39
N THR A 166 -24.93 0.72 -12.44
CA THR A 166 -25.91 1.81 -12.73
C THR A 166 -25.24 3.17 -12.92
N GLY A 167 -24.09 3.38 -12.28
CA GLY A 167 -23.40 4.65 -12.19
C GLY A 167 -24.00 5.57 -11.10
N GLU A 168 -24.92 5.08 -10.28
CA GLU A 168 -25.49 5.84 -9.18
C GLU A 168 -24.47 6.05 -8.06
N ILE A 169 -24.33 7.29 -7.61
CA ILE A 169 -23.51 7.65 -6.44
C ILE A 169 -24.45 8.03 -5.29
N ARG A 170 -24.20 7.41 -4.13
CA ARG A 170 -24.82 7.79 -2.85
C ARG A 170 -23.76 8.34 -1.93
N GLU A 171 -24.11 9.41 -1.23
CA GLU A 171 -23.22 10.11 -0.32
C GLU A 171 -23.72 9.98 1.11
N PHE A 172 -22.81 9.69 2.04
CA PHE A 172 -23.08 9.53 3.47
C PHE A 172 -22.32 10.62 4.23
N PRO A 173 -23.00 11.60 4.82
CA PRO A 173 -22.34 12.60 5.66
C PRO A 173 -21.66 11.95 6.86
N VAL A 174 -20.43 12.37 7.14
CA VAL A 174 -19.67 11.94 8.32
C VAL A 174 -19.29 13.14 9.17
N ASN A 175 -18.82 12.89 10.39
CA ASN A 175 -18.38 13.97 11.27
C ASN A 175 -17.21 14.75 10.68
N GLU A 176 -17.03 16.00 11.06
CA GLU A 176 -15.91 16.83 10.65
C GLU A 176 -14.56 16.19 11.01
N GLY A 177 -13.61 16.26 10.10
CA GLY A 177 -12.28 15.69 10.28
C GLY A 177 -11.58 15.32 8.99
N ASN A 178 -12.21 15.57 7.84
CA ASN A 178 -11.68 15.33 6.50
C ASN A 178 -11.27 13.86 6.32
N PRO A 179 -12.19 12.97 5.90
CA PRO A 179 -11.90 11.57 5.65
C PRO A 179 -10.85 11.44 4.55
N HIS A 180 -9.76 10.72 4.83
CA HIS A 180 -8.61 10.64 3.93
C HIS A 180 -8.51 9.27 3.26
N ASP A 181 -8.39 8.22 4.03
CA ASP A 181 -8.30 6.85 3.57
C ASP A 181 -9.44 6.01 4.14
N LEU A 182 -9.82 4.93 3.45
CA LEU A 182 -10.90 4.06 3.91
C LEU A 182 -10.68 2.58 3.55
N VAL A 183 -11.29 1.71 4.34
CA VAL A 183 -11.47 0.29 4.04
C VAL A 183 -12.90 -0.12 4.43
N VAL A 184 -13.41 -1.19 3.83
CA VAL A 184 -14.78 -1.68 4.07
C VAL A 184 -14.72 -3.15 4.43
N ASP A 185 -15.26 -3.50 5.59
CA ASP A 185 -15.52 -4.88 5.98
C ASP A 185 -17.04 -5.21 5.87
N ASP A 186 -17.47 -6.33 6.42
CA ASP A 186 -18.87 -6.78 6.33
C ASP A 186 -19.86 -5.89 7.10
N GLU A 187 -19.39 -5.13 8.09
CA GLU A 187 -20.23 -4.37 9.00
C GLU A 187 -20.01 -2.86 8.90
N TYR A 188 -18.78 -2.42 8.58
CA TYR A 188 -18.38 -1.03 8.67
C TYR A 188 -17.61 -0.54 7.45
N VAL A 189 -17.75 0.75 7.18
CA VAL A 189 -16.74 1.54 6.47
C VAL A 189 -15.88 2.23 7.52
N TRP A 190 -14.62 1.83 7.60
CA TRP A 190 -13.61 2.48 8.45
C TRP A 190 -12.89 3.55 7.66
N TYR A 191 -12.60 4.70 8.26
CA TYR A 191 -11.88 5.75 7.58
C TYR A 191 -11.00 6.56 8.53
N THR A 192 -9.86 7.05 8.02
CA THR A 192 -8.98 7.94 8.77
C THR A 192 -9.46 9.38 8.65
N GLN A 193 -9.35 10.15 9.75
CA GLN A 193 -9.65 11.58 9.79
C GLN A 193 -8.41 12.32 10.31
N GLY A 194 -7.55 12.77 9.37
CA GLY A 194 -6.29 13.46 9.67
C GLY A 194 -6.43 14.98 9.78
N GLY A 195 -7.52 15.55 9.28
CA GLY A 195 -7.70 16.98 9.14
C GLY A 195 -6.85 17.61 8.04
N LYS A 196 -7.02 18.90 7.79
CA LYS A 196 -6.22 19.67 6.83
C LYS A 196 -4.92 20.16 7.48
N PHE A 197 -4.02 19.22 7.76
CA PHE A 197 -2.80 19.52 8.53
C PHE A 197 -1.89 20.55 7.82
N TRP A 198 -1.92 20.62 6.47
CA TRP A 198 -1.21 21.64 5.71
C TRP A 198 -1.80 23.06 5.91
N ALA A 199 -3.09 23.15 6.31
CA ALA A 199 -3.76 24.37 6.69
C ALA A 199 -3.74 24.62 8.23
N GLY A 200 -3.01 23.79 8.99
CA GLY A 200 -2.91 23.88 10.45
C GLY A 200 -4.10 23.25 11.21
N VAL A 201 -5.01 22.59 10.52
CA VAL A 201 -6.13 21.84 11.13
C VAL A 201 -5.70 20.38 11.29
N PHE A 202 -5.59 19.92 12.53
CA PHE A 202 -5.16 18.56 12.85
C PHE A 202 -6.32 17.78 13.46
N SER A 203 -6.40 16.50 13.11
CA SER A 203 -7.31 15.54 13.72
C SER A 203 -6.54 14.34 14.25
N ASN A 204 -7.21 13.51 15.05
CA ASN A 204 -6.68 12.29 15.63
C ASN A 204 -7.81 11.27 15.80
N LYS A 205 -8.58 11.04 14.74
CA LYS A 205 -9.75 10.19 14.77
C LYS A 205 -9.69 9.09 13.73
N ILE A 206 -10.23 7.94 14.07
CA ILE A 206 -10.68 6.91 13.13
C ILE A 206 -12.20 6.99 13.15
N GLY A 207 -12.81 7.27 12.01
CA GLY A 207 -14.25 7.26 11.84
C GLY A 207 -14.75 5.88 11.41
N PHE A 208 -16.02 5.60 11.68
CA PHE A 208 -16.71 4.45 11.13
C PHE A 208 -18.14 4.81 10.74
N LEU A 209 -18.63 4.15 9.68
CA LEU A 209 -20.02 4.18 9.24
C LEU A 209 -20.53 2.74 9.28
N GLU A 210 -21.52 2.44 10.14
CA GLU A 210 -22.15 1.12 10.21
C GLU A 210 -23.06 0.91 9.00
N LEU A 211 -22.78 -0.12 8.19
CA LEU A 211 -23.47 -0.36 6.91
C LEU A 211 -24.97 -0.65 7.09
N LYS A 212 -25.34 -1.32 8.17
CA LYS A 212 -26.74 -1.74 8.44
C LYS A 212 -27.62 -0.60 8.90
N SER A 213 -27.15 0.23 9.83
CA SER A 213 -27.94 1.29 10.45
C SER A 213 -27.70 2.67 9.85
N GLY A 214 -26.54 2.87 9.18
CA GLY A 214 -26.06 4.17 8.76
C GLY A 214 -25.52 5.02 9.92
N GLN A 215 -25.33 4.43 11.11
CA GLN A 215 -24.77 5.14 12.26
C GLN A 215 -23.30 5.49 12.02
N VAL A 216 -22.94 6.74 12.33
CA VAL A 216 -21.57 7.24 12.25
C VAL A 216 -21.01 7.43 13.65
N GLY A 217 -19.75 6.98 13.84
CA GLY A 217 -19.05 7.17 15.10
C GLY A 217 -17.56 7.41 14.91
N GLU A 218 -16.85 7.64 16.01
CA GLU A 218 -15.42 7.98 15.99
C GLU A 218 -14.67 7.36 17.16
N ILE A 219 -13.43 6.95 16.90
CA ILE A 219 -12.46 6.45 17.87
C ILE A 219 -11.32 7.47 17.94
N LEU A 220 -11.05 7.99 19.14
CA LEU A 220 -9.93 8.89 19.35
C LEU A 220 -8.62 8.11 19.46
N VAL A 221 -7.62 8.51 18.68
CA VAL A 221 -6.28 7.95 18.76
C VAL A 221 -5.29 8.93 19.40
N SER A 222 -4.26 8.40 20.02
CA SER A 222 -3.25 9.17 20.76
C SER A 222 -1.91 9.22 20.03
N PRO A 223 -1.23 10.37 20.04
CA PRO A 223 -1.56 11.65 20.71
C PRO A 223 -2.53 12.51 19.90
N LYS A 224 -3.03 13.60 20.53
CA LYS A 224 -3.70 14.70 19.78
C LYS A 224 -2.79 15.17 18.64
N LYS A 225 -3.37 15.48 17.47
CA LYS A 225 -2.66 15.86 16.25
C LYS A 225 -1.80 14.74 15.65
N SER A 226 -2.16 13.49 15.89
CA SER A 226 -1.44 12.34 15.31
C SER A 226 -1.59 12.23 13.79
N VAL A 227 -2.67 12.76 13.24
CA VAL A 227 -3.01 12.74 11.81
C VAL A 227 -3.02 11.31 11.29
N PRO A 228 -4.06 10.50 11.61
CA PRO A 228 -4.27 9.22 10.93
C PRO A 228 -4.36 9.43 9.43
N HIS A 229 -3.68 8.58 8.63
CA HIS A 229 -3.51 8.81 7.20
C HIS A 229 -3.83 7.57 6.38
N GLY A 230 -2.87 6.68 6.10
CA GLY A 230 -3.10 5.44 5.36
C GLY A 230 -3.85 4.40 6.18
N MET A 231 -4.68 3.58 5.54
CA MET A 231 -5.47 2.52 6.16
C MET A 231 -5.42 1.24 5.32
N PHE A 232 -5.44 0.08 5.98
CA PHE A 232 -5.38 -1.21 5.32
C PHE A 232 -6.24 -2.24 6.07
N LEU A 233 -7.06 -2.99 5.34
CA LEU A 233 -7.80 -4.14 5.85
C LEU A 233 -7.01 -5.41 5.58
N ALA A 234 -6.50 -6.05 6.62
CA ALA A 234 -5.76 -7.29 6.49
C ALA A 234 -6.70 -8.49 6.26
N SER A 235 -6.16 -9.58 5.74
CA SER A 235 -6.92 -10.80 5.42
C SER A 235 -7.55 -11.49 6.64
N ASP A 236 -7.12 -11.13 7.87
CA ASP A 236 -7.73 -11.56 9.13
C ASP A 236 -8.77 -10.56 9.65
N SER A 237 -9.22 -9.63 8.82
CA SER A 237 -10.16 -8.55 9.13
C SER A 237 -9.64 -7.53 10.15
N THR A 238 -8.34 -7.51 10.45
CA THR A 238 -7.77 -6.44 11.28
C THR A 238 -7.60 -5.15 10.48
N VAL A 239 -8.00 -4.03 11.08
CA VAL A 239 -7.89 -2.70 10.49
C VAL A 239 -6.59 -2.05 10.96
N TRP A 240 -5.65 -1.86 10.04
CA TRP A 240 -4.38 -1.21 10.27
C TRP A 240 -4.41 0.22 9.77
N PHE A 241 -3.67 1.12 10.42
CA PHE A 241 -3.56 2.52 9.99
C PHE A 241 -2.24 3.16 10.41
N THR A 242 -1.86 4.19 9.69
CA THR A 242 -0.71 5.02 10.00
C THR A 242 -1.11 6.27 10.80
N GLN A 243 -0.19 6.79 11.58
CA GLN A 243 -0.32 8.08 12.26
C GLN A 243 0.85 8.99 11.83
N PHE A 244 0.61 9.81 10.82
CA PHE A 244 1.64 10.53 10.07
C PHE A 244 2.57 11.39 10.94
N PHE A 245 2.01 12.22 11.83
CA PHE A 245 2.81 13.07 12.71
C PHE A 245 3.18 12.42 14.05
N ALA A 246 2.52 11.36 14.44
CA ALA A 246 2.88 10.62 15.64
C ALA A 246 3.99 9.60 15.41
N ASN A 247 4.40 9.37 14.15
CA ASN A 247 5.35 8.33 13.76
C ASN A 247 4.97 6.95 14.31
N LYS A 248 3.72 6.54 14.06
CA LYS A 248 3.20 5.25 14.53
C LYS A 248 2.56 4.46 13.41
N ILE A 249 2.66 3.14 13.54
CA ILE A 249 1.81 2.17 12.88
C ILE A 249 0.88 1.62 13.94
N SER A 250 -0.40 1.50 13.64
CA SER A 250 -1.40 1.10 14.63
C SER A 250 -2.44 0.18 14.00
N TRP A 251 -3.14 -0.58 14.83
CA TRP A 251 -4.28 -1.38 14.42
C TRP A 251 -5.37 -1.37 15.49
N LEU A 252 -6.60 -1.70 15.07
CA LEU A 252 -7.78 -1.77 15.92
C LEU A 252 -7.95 -3.20 16.43
N ASP A 253 -7.89 -3.37 17.75
CA ASP A 253 -8.06 -4.66 18.42
C ASP A 253 -9.52 -4.79 18.88
N PHE A 254 -10.26 -5.68 18.24
CA PHE A 254 -11.66 -6.00 18.53
C PHE A 254 -11.84 -7.18 19.50
N SER A 255 -10.78 -7.64 20.15
CA SER A 255 -10.84 -8.76 21.11
C SER A 255 -11.64 -8.45 22.39
N GLU A 256 -11.82 -7.18 22.70
CA GLU A 256 -12.61 -6.68 23.83
C GLU A 256 -13.91 -6.03 23.31
N GLU A 257 -14.68 -5.42 24.20
CA GLU A 257 -15.93 -4.72 23.86
C GLU A 257 -15.66 -3.49 22.95
N PHE A 258 -16.67 -3.11 22.14
CA PHE A 258 -16.63 -1.88 21.34
C PHE A 258 -16.68 -0.63 22.25
N PRO A 259 -15.86 0.43 22.01
CA PRO A 259 -14.98 0.63 20.89
C PRO A 259 -13.65 -0.17 21.00
N PRO A 260 -13.05 -0.55 19.85
CA PRO A 260 -11.84 -1.34 19.84
C PRO A 260 -10.66 -0.60 20.47
N LYS A 261 -9.73 -1.36 21.04
CA LYS A 261 -8.49 -0.85 21.58
C LYS A 261 -7.50 -0.54 20.45
N VAL A 262 -6.76 0.54 20.59
CA VAL A 262 -5.72 0.93 19.63
C VAL A 262 -4.36 0.40 20.10
N ILE A 263 -3.79 -0.53 19.35
CA ILE A 263 -2.43 -1.02 19.55
C ILE A 263 -1.50 -0.27 18.60
N SER A 264 -0.33 0.19 19.10
CA SER A 264 0.58 1.03 18.31
C SER A 264 2.03 0.61 18.45
N TYR A 265 2.81 0.79 17.37
CA TYR A 265 4.26 0.59 17.29
C TYR A 265 4.92 1.92 16.91
N LEU A 266 6.05 2.25 17.54
CA LEU A 266 6.76 3.53 17.36
C LEU A 266 7.77 3.42 16.22
N VAL A 267 7.57 4.16 15.14
CA VAL A 267 8.55 4.23 14.06
C VAL A 267 9.73 5.12 14.48
N PRO A 268 10.99 4.64 14.34
CA PRO A 268 12.17 5.39 14.76
C PRO A 268 12.32 6.73 14.03
N GLY A 269 12.92 7.69 14.71
CA GLY A 269 13.24 8.99 14.16
C GLY A 269 12.24 10.08 14.52
N LYS A 270 12.63 11.34 14.21
CA LYS A 270 11.76 12.50 14.38
C LYS A 270 11.13 12.87 13.04
N ARG A 271 9.83 13.15 13.03
CA ARG A 271 9.08 13.56 11.82
C ARG A 271 9.30 12.58 10.67
N THR A 272 9.08 11.31 10.92
CA THR A 272 9.26 10.25 9.92
C THR A 272 8.20 10.34 8.81
N GLY A 273 7.00 10.79 9.15
CA GLY A 273 5.91 10.93 8.20
C GLY A 273 5.44 9.56 7.70
N VAL A 274 4.92 8.74 8.62
CA VAL A 274 4.39 7.40 8.25
C VAL A 274 3.11 7.61 7.44
N HIS A 275 3.20 7.38 6.12
CA HIS A 275 2.16 7.81 5.18
C HIS A 275 1.17 6.69 4.86
N ASP A 276 1.64 5.60 4.31
CA ASP A 276 0.82 4.48 3.86
C ASP A 276 1.40 3.16 4.37
N LEU A 277 0.61 2.07 4.33
CA LEU A 277 1.03 0.75 4.79
C LEU A 277 0.31 -0.38 4.05
N VAL A 278 0.96 -1.56 4.03
CA VAL A 278 0.39 -2.83 3.57
C VAL A 278 0.82 -3.95 4.51
N VAL A 279 -0.05 -4.93 4.74
CA VAL A 279 0.22 -6.07 5.62
C VAL A 279 0.42 -7.35 4.81
N ASP A 280 1.61 -7.94 4.90
CA ASP A 280 1.86 -9.33 4.48
C ASP A 280 1.53 -10.25 5.66
N TYR A 281 0.30 -10.69 5.71
CA TYR A 281 -0.20 -11.54 6.79
C TYR A 281 0.57 -12.87 6.87
N ASN A 282 0.88 -13.48 5.72
CA ASN A 282 1.56 -14.77 5.66
C ASN A 282 2.99 -14.71 6.22
N LYS A 283 3.70 -13.64 5.92
CA LYS A 283 5.06 -13.41 6.43
C LYS A 283 5.07 -12.69 7.79
N ARG A 284 3.90 -12.26 8.30
CA ARG A 284 3.75 -11.46 9.51
C ARG A 284 4.58 -10.18 9.47
N LEU A 285 4.55 -9.49 8.34
CA LEU A 285 5.25 -8.24 8.11
C LEU A 285 4.24 -7.12 7.82
N VAL A 286 4.54 -5.92 8.32
CA VAL A 286 3.87 -4.70 7.91
C VAL A 286 4.89 -3.83 7.20
N TRP A 287 4.65 -3.55 5.94
CA TRP A 287 5.45 -2.62 5.15
C TRP A 287 4.80 -1.24 5.18
N PHE A 288 5.60 -0.19 5.23
CA PHE A 288 5.08 1.17 5.32
C PHE A 288 5.99 2.19 4.65
N VAL A 289 5.40 3.31 4.28
CA VAL A 289 6.10 4.46 3.73
C VAL A 289 6.54 5.39 4.85
N ALA A 290 7.84 5.73 4.89
CA ALA A 290 8.42 6.75 5.74
C ALA A 290 8.74 8.00 4.89
N ASN A 291 7.69 8.74 4.52
CA ASN A 291 7.69 9.80 3.51
C ASN A 291 8.78 10.86 3.71
N HIS A 292 8.89 11.42 4.93
CA HIS A 292 9.88 12.48 5.21
C HIS A 292 11.31 11.94 5.44
N LYS A 293 11.52 10.63 5.33
CA LYS A 293 12.82 9.99 5.47
C LYS A 293 13.33 9.41 4.16
N ASP A 294 12.60 9.61 3.06
CA ASP A 294 12.91 8.95 1.80
C ASP A 294 13.21 7.46 2.02
N SER A 295 12.29 6.77 2.68
CA SER A 295 12.52 5.37 3.10
C SER A 295 11.24 4.54 3.02
N ILE A 296 11.42 3.25 2.77
CA ILE A 296 10.40 2.21 3.02
C ILE A 296 10.75 1.58 4.37
N GLY A 297 9.74 1.26 5.17
CA GLY A 297 9.91 0.63 6.46
C GLY A 297 9.27 -0.74 6.51
N ARG A 298 9.79 -1.62 7.39
CA ARG A 298 9.26 -2.94 7.69
C ARG A 298 9.12 -3.13 9.18
N LEU A 299 7.97 -3.58 9.64
CA LEU A 299 7.73 -4.05 11.00
C LEU A 299 7.58 -5.58 10.96
N ASP A 300 8.45 -6.29 11.64
CA ASP A 300 8.39 -7.75 11.83
C ASP A 300 7.54 -8.05 13.06
N LEU A 301 6.31 -8.52 12.86
CA LEU A 301 5.35 -8.81 13.94
C LEU A 301 5.79 -9.97 14.83
N THR A 302 6.75 -10.79 14.40
CA THR A 302 7.33 -11.86 15.26
C THR A 302 8.29 -11.31 16.31
N LYS A 303 8.79 -10.08 16.09
CA LYS A 303 9.75 -9.39 16.97
C LYS A 303 9.15 -8.13 17.60
N ALA A 304 8.00 -7.71 17.12
CA ALA A 304 7.36 -6.46 17.51
C ALA A 304 6.91 -6.47 18.98
N GLU A 305 7.03 -5.32 19.63
CA GLU A 305 6.55 -5.09 20.99
C GLU A 305 5.77 -3.77 21.00
N PRO A 306 4.47 -3.80 21.35
CA PRO A 306 3.64 -2.60 21.39
C PRO A 306 4.24 -1.48 22.25
N GLY A 307 4.10 -0.25 21.77
CA GLY A 307 4.66 0.93 22.44
C GLY A 307 6.16 1.15 22.22
N THR A 308 6.83 0.28 21.46
CA THR A 308 8.26 0.37 21.15
C THR A 308 8.54 0.39 19.66
N SER A 309 9.82 0.52 19.27
CA SER A 309 10.28 0.39 17.88
C SER A 309 10.91 -0.97 17.57
N LYS A 310 10.76 -1.94 18.46
CA LYS A 310 11.33 -3.27 18.29
C LYS A 310 10.69 -3.96 17.07
N GLY A 311 11.53 -4.60 16.26
CA GLY A 311 11.09 -5.25 15.01
C GLY A 311 10.97 -4.30 13.80
N ILE A 312 11.24 -3.00 13.95
CA ILE A 312 11.19 -2.03 12.85
C ILE A 312 12.56 -1.83 12.21
N GLN A 313 12.59 -1.86 10.89
CA GLN A 313 13.74 -1.55 10.04
C GLN A 313 13.34 -0.53 8.98
N LEU A 314 14.26 0.40 8.64
CA LEU A 314 14.05 1.38 7.56
C LEU A 314 15.09 1.15 6.45
N PHE A 315 14.64 1.24 5.20
CA PHE A 315 15.43 1.08 3.97
C PHE A 315 15.45 2.41 3.25
N SER A 316 16.61 3.05 3.21
CA SER A 316 16.75 4.37 2.56
C SER A 316 16.72 4.24 1.05
N LEU A 317 15.93 5.11 0.40
CA LEU A 317 15.84 5.18 -1.05
C LEU A 317 17.10 5.83 -1.66
N PRO A 318 17.49 5.42 -2.87
CA PRO A 318 18.61 6.06 -3.59
C PRO A 318 18.33 7.52 -3.90
N THR A 319 17.08 7.85 -4.24
CA THR A 319 16.65 9.21 -4.59
C THR A 319 16.44 10.07 -3.35
N LYS A 320 17.17 11.18 -3.26
CA LYS A 320 16.95 12.21 -2.25
C LYS A 320 15.74 13.08 -2.60
N GLY A 321 14.87 13.32 -1.63
CA GLY A 321 13.60 14.03 -1.84
C GLY A 321 12.60 13.21 -2.62
N ALA A 322 12.71 11.89 -2.55
CA ALA A 322 11.79 10.93 -3.12
C ALA A 322 10.37 11.11 -2.60
N HIS A 323 10.24 11.39 -1.29
CA HIS A 323 8.95 11.50 -0.63
C HIS A 323 7.99 10.40 -1.08
N PRO A 324 8.32 9.12 -0.81
CA PRO A 324 7.47 8.01 -1.22
C PRO A 324 6.06 8.20 -0.65
N SER A 325 5.04 7.82 -1.43
CA SER A 325 3.63 8.08 -1.08
C SER A 325 2.88 6.79 -0.76
N ASN A 326 2.73 5.90 -1.72
CA ASN A 326 1.96 4.68 -1.60
C ASN A 326 2.81 3.45 -1.88
N LEU A 327 2.36 2.29 -1.42
CA LEU A 327 3.04 1.02 -1.63
C LEU A 327 2.05 -0.14 -1.79
N VAL A 328 2.50 -1.18 -2.50
CA VAL A 328 1.76 -2.43 -2.71
C VAL A 328 2.73 -3.60 -2.80
N LEU A 329 2.27 -4.81 -2.48
CA LEU A 329 3.05 -6.04 -2.61
C LEU A 329 2.72 -6.74 -3.92
N ASP A 330 3.76 -7.26 -4.61
CA ASP A 330 3.54 -8.23 -5.67
C ASP A 330 3.39 -9.66 -5.10
N LYS A 331 3.13 -10.63 -5.98
CA LYS A 331 2.91 -12.05 -5.59
C LYS A 331 4.16 -12.71 -5.00
N GLU A 332 5.34 -12.21 -5.31
CA GLU A 332 6.63 -12.65 -4.79
C GLU A 332 6.92 -12.02 -3.42
N GLY A 333 6.19 -10.96 -3.07
CA GLY A 333 6.33 -10.18 -1.83
C GLY A 333 7.39 -9.10 -1.94
N ASN A 334 7.71 -8.63 -3.16
CA ASN A 334 8.46 -7.40 -3.36
C ASN A 334 7.55 -6.20 -3.08
N VAL A 335 8.15 -5.12 -2.59
CA VAL A 335 7.43 -3.90 -2.21
C VAL A 335 7.58 -2.86 -3.31
N TRP A 336 6.53 -2.63 -4.07
CA TRP A 336 6.47 -1.58 -5.08
C TRP A 336 5.94 -0.30 -4.46
N PHE A 337 6.49 0.84 -4.83
CA PHE A 337 6.15 2.14 -4.26
C PHE A 337 6.30 3.27 -5.26
N THR A 338 5.62 4.38 -5.00
CA THR A 338 5.69 5.60 -5.79
C THR A 338 6.56 6.65 -5.11
N GLU A 339 7.35 7.40 -5.90
CA GLU A 339 8.12 8.56 -5.47
C GLU A 339 7.44 9.84 -5.98
N MET A 340 6.57 10.40 -5.15
CA MET A 340 5.74 11.55 -5.52
C MET A 340 6.52 12.88 -5.51
N GLY A 341 7.56 12.97 -4.69
CA GLY A 341 8.23 14.23 -4.40
C GLY A 341 7.44 15.14 -3.47
N MET A 342 7.91 16.37 -3.29
CA MET A 342 7.23 17.37 -2.45
C MET A 342 6.17 18.13 -3.25
N TYR A 343 4.96 17.62 -3.34
CA TYR A 343 3.85 18.25 -4.07
C TYR A 343 3.63 19.73 -3.67
N PHE A 344 3.53 20.01 -2.37
CA PHE A 344 3.31 21.38 -1.87
C PHE A 344 4.48 22.36 -2.11
N ARG A 345 5.68 21.86 -2.40
CA ARG A 345 6.86 22.67 -2.71
C ARG A 345 7.22 22.67 -4.20
N LYS A 346 6.38 22.08 -5.06
CA LYS A 346 6.60 21.93 -6.51
C LYS A 346 7.96 21.29 -6.83
N ARG A 347 8.36 20.31 -6.03
CA ARG A 347 9.54 19.45 -6.25
C ARG A 347 9.03 18.06 -6.53
N TYR A 348 8.62 17.85 -7.75
CA TYR A 348 8.01 16.61 -8.18
C TYR A 348 9.08 15.58 -8.51
N GLN A 349 8.70 14.32 -8.40
CA GLN A 349 9.48 13.18 -8.88
C GLN A 349 8.67 12.45 -9.97
N ASN A 350 9.31 11.52 -10.64
CA ASN A 350 8.70 10.73 -11.70
C ASN A 350 9.23 9.31 -11.67
N LYS A 351 9.16 8.66 -10.50
CA LYS A 351 9.70 7.32 -10.30
C LYS A 351 8.73 6.36 -9.65
N ILE A 352 8.84 5.12 -10.09
CA ILE A 352 8.29 3.94 -9.43
C ILE A 352 9.47 3.15 -8.90
N GLY A 353 9.45 2.76 -7.65
CA GLY A 353 10.50 1.96 -7.03
C GLY A 353 10.01 0.56 -6.68
N VAL A 354 10.94 -0.40 -6.60
CA VAL A 354 10.71 -1.71 -6.02
C VAL A 354 11.83 -2.04 -5.04
N LEU A 355 11.45 -2.47 -3.84
CA LEU A 355 12.34 -3.08 -2.86
C LEU A 355 12.16 -4.59 -2.95
N VAL A 356 13.24 -5.30 -3.26
CA VAL A 356 13.33 -6.76 -3.25
C VAL A 356 13.92 -7.17 -1.90
N PRO A 357 13.11 -7.81 -1.01
CA PRO A 357 13.52 -8.14 0.37
C PRO A 357 14.55 -9.25 0.46
#